data_d82de10b89a5b7afaf6df18189d6eae2
#
_entry.id   d82de10b89a5b7afaf6df18189d6eae2
#
_cell.length_a   1.000
_cell.length_b   1.000
_cell.length_c   1.000
_cell.angle_alpha   90.00
_cell.angle_beta   90.00
_cell.angle_gamma   90.00
#
_symmetry.space_group_name_H-M   'P 1'
#
loop_
_entity.id
_entity.type
_entity.pdbx_description
1 polymer ?
#
loop_
_entity_poly.entity_id
_entity_poly.type
_entity_poly.pdbx_seq_one_letter_code
_entity_poly.pdbx_strand_id
1 'polypeptide(L)'
;KNYTKMRICESQGINRGIASFTFTADMANYLNQAYIMQYPLELLAISERNPNAYPIARKLALHHSIDNNHKKGTANIISIAKLLEVAPEIPNIEAVRRVNGSWSERIRGSLEKALDALEGIVSWEYSNSKSEPLTDTQLDLSDYETFIKLFVKFDIKGAPDPTERLKKKKKEKIATTPKKAQG
;
A
#
# COMPACT_ATOMS: atom_id res chain seq x y z
N LYS A 1 4.92 5.61 -30.66
CA LYS A 1 5.33 5.04 -29.35
C LYS A 1 6.45 4.05 -29.63
N ASN A 2 7.66 4.32 -29.14
CA ASN A 2 8.79 3.39 -29.26
C ASN A 2 8.64 2.33 -28.16
N TYR A 3 8.58 1.07 -28.57
CA TYR A 3 8.58 -0.06 -27.64
C TYR A 3 9.99 -0.65 -27.61
N THR A 4 10.62 -0.68 -26.45
CA THR A 4 11.87 -1.39 -26.23
C THR A 4 11.55 -2.78 -25.69
N LYS A 5 11.90 -3.84 -26.41
CA LYS A 5 11.84 -5.20 -25.90
C LYS A 5 13.11 -5.47 -25.10
N MET A 6 12.97 -5.83 -23.83
CA MET A 6 14.09 -6.19 -22.97
C MET A 6 13.94 -7.66 -22.56
N ARG A 7 15.02 -8.42 -22.71
CA ARG A 7 15.10 -9.79 -22.17
C ARG A 7 15.34 -9.68 -20.66
N ILE A 8 14.50 -10.32 -19.85
CA ILE A 8 14.54 -10.20 -18.39
C ILE A 8 15.61 -11.12 -17.78
N CYS A 9 15.69 -12.38 -18.26
CA CYS A 9 16.59 -13.38 -17.72
C CYS A 9 17.48 -13.97 -18.81
N GLU A 10 18.74 -14.23 -18.49
CA GLU A 10 19.68 -15.00 -19.31
C GLU A 10 19.45 -16.48 -19.12
N SER A 11 19.25 -16.91 -17.88
CA SER A 11 18.98 -18.29 -17.53
C SER A 11 17.94 -18.40 -16.41
N GLN A 12 17.26 -19.53 -16.39
CA GLN A 12 16.31 -19.90 -15.33
C GLN A 12 16.41 -21.40 -15.07
N GLY A 13 16.17 -21.81 -13.85
CA GLY A 13 16.18 -23.23 -13.46
C GLY A 13 15.42 -23.48 -12.19
N ILE A 14 15.01 -24.75 -12.02
CA ILE A 14 14.44 -25.23 -10.76
C ILE A 14 15.27 -26.44 -10.36
N ASN A 15 15.85 -26.41 -9.16
CA ASN A 15 16.58 -27.50 -8.58
C ASN A 15 16.12 -27.72 -7.15
N ARG A 16 15.66 -28.94 -6.83
CA ARG A 16 15.16 -29.36 -5.51
C ARG A 16 14.14 -28.37 -4.91
N GLY A 17 13.21 -27.88 -5.73
CA GLY A 17 12.20 -26.92 -5.32
C GLY A 17 12.69 -25.45 -5.20
N ILE A 18 13.94 -25.18 -5.50
CA ILE A 18 14.50 -23.82 -5.50
C ILE A 18 14.49 -23.30 -6.94
N ALA A 19 13.77 -22.21 -7.17
CA ALA A 19 13.82 -21.48 -8.42
C ALA A 19 15.02 -20.53 -8.43
N SER A 20 15.82 -20.60 -9.51
CA SER A 20 16.96 -19.70 -9.73
C SER A 20 16.78 -18.92 -11.02
N PHE A 21 17.20 -17.66 -11.01
CA PHE A 21 17.14 -16.77 -12.15
C PHE A 21 18.44 -15.98 -12.26
N THR A 22 19.01 -15.89 -13.46
CA THR A 22 20.09 -14.97 -13.77
C THR A 22 19.51 -13.83 -14.63
N PHE A 23 19.52 -12.62 -14.10
CA PHE A 23 19.04 -11.46 -14.85
C PHE A 23 20.05 -11.05 -15.92
N THR A 24 19.57 -10.51 -17.04
CA THR A 24 20.42 -9.83 -18.01
C THR A 24 21.06 -8.60 -17.39
N ALA A 25 22.21 -8.16 -17.94
CA ALA A 25 22.87 -6.93 -17.50
C ALA A 25 21.93 -5.71 -17.56
N ASP A 26 21.11 -5.61 -18.61
CA ASP A 26 20.13 -4.52 -18.77
C ASP A 26 19.06 -4.56 -17.66
N MET A 27 18.55 -5.76 -17.33
CA MET A 27 17.58 -5.90 -16.26
C MET A 27 18.20 -5.61 -14.89
N ALA A 28 19.43 -6.07 -14.64
CA ALA A 28 20.16 -5.76 -13.41
C ALA A 28 20.39 -4.25 -13.26
N ASN A 29 20.80 -3.56 -14.32
CA ASN A 29 20.96 -2.11 -14.33
C ASN A 29 19.64 -1.38 -14.10
N TYR A 30 18.54 -1.84 -14.74
CA TYR A 30 17.21 -1.30 -14.50
C TYR A 30 16.78 -1.45 -13.04
N LEU A 31 16.94 -2.63 -12.45
CA LEU A 31 16.60 -2.89 -11.04
C LEU A 31 17.43 -2.03 -10.08
N ASN A 32 18.72 -1.82 -10.38
CA ASN A 32 19.60 -0.97 -9.55
C ASN A 32 19.22 0.51 -9.61
N GLN A 33 18.63 0.97 -10.71
CA GLN A 33 18.19 2.35 -10.92
C GLN A 33 16.72 2.55 -10.55
N ALA A 34 15.91 1.49 -10.67
CA ALA A 34 14.48 1.54 -10.41
C ALA A 34 14.20 1.73 -8.90
N TYR A 35 13.10 2.41 -8.64
CA TYR A 35 12.55 2.46 -7.31
C TYR A 35 11.92 1.10 -6.96
N ILE A 36 12.61 0.31 -6.13
CA ILE A 36 12.08 -0.96 -5.62
C ILE A 36 11.37 -0.66 -4.30
N MET A 37 10.07 -0.90 -4.28
CA MET A 37 9.29 -0.82 -3.07
C MET A 37 9.59 -2.04 -2.18
N GLN A 38 9.95 -1.80 -0.93
CA GLN A 38 10.08 -2.87 0.05
C GLN A 38 8.69 -3.18 0.61
N TYR A 39 8.26 -4.43 0.43
CA TYR A 39 7.04 -4.95 1.06
C TYR A 39 7.41 -5.65 2.36
N PRO A 40 6.64 -5.45 3.45
CA PRO A 40 6.72 -6.31 4.61
C PRO A 40 6.44 -7.75 4.21
N LEU A 41 7.32 -8.70 4.61
CA LEU A 41 7.15 -10.12 4.26
C LEU A 41 5.88 -10.71 4.88
N GLU A 42 5.42 -10.15 5.98
CA GLU A 42 4.20 -10.51 6.69
C GLU A 42 2.96 -10.41 5.79
N LEU A 43 2.98 -9.54 4.78
CA LEU A 43 1.89 -9.45 3.80
C LEU A 43 1.71 -10.73 2.97
N LEU A 44 2.76 -11.54 2.83
CA LEU A 44 2.68 -12.83 2.14
C LEU A 44 1.99 -13.92 2.97
N ALA A 45 1.85 -13.71 4.28
CA ALA A 45 1.19 -14.62 5.20
C ALA A 45 -0.31 -14.35 5.38
N ILE A 46 -0.86 -13.33 4.70
CA ILE A 46 -2.28 -13.00 4.78
C ILE A 46 -3.10 -14.17 4.23
N SER A 47 -4.10 -14.60 5.02
CA SER A 47 -4.97 -15.71 4.65
C SER A 47 -5.81 -15.40 3.43
N GLU A 48 -5.84 -16.31 2.46
CA GLU A 48 -6.69 -16.24 1.27
C GLU A 48 -8.20 -16.38 1.58
N ARG A 49 -8.56 -16.72 2.82
CA ARG A 49 -9.97 -16.83 3.24
C ARG A 49 -10.72 -15.50 3.16
N ASN A 50 -10.02 -14.39 3.23
CA ASN A 50 -10.61 -13.07 3.00
C ASN A 50 -9.99 -12.45 1.73
N PRO A 51 -10.69 -12.55 0.57
CA PRO A 51 -10.15 -12.11 -0.71
C PRO A 51 -9.91 -10.59 -0.79
N ASN A 52 -10.51 -9.81 0.09
CA ASN A 52 -10.31 -8.37 0.15
C ASN A 52 -9.09 -7.96 0.99
N ALA A 53 -8.64 -8.81 1.93
CA ALA A 53 -7.58 -8.47 2.88
C ALA A 53 -6.25 -8.18 2.18
N TYR A 54 -5.78 -9.08 1.31
CA TYR A 54 -4.50 -8.89 0.61
C TYR A 54 -4.47 -7.67 -0.33
N PRO A 55 -5.46 -7.42 -1.20
CA PRO A 55 -5.50 -6.20 -2.02
C PRO A 55 -5.50 -4.92 -1.20
N ILE A 56 -6.23 -4.90 -0.08
CA ILE A 56 -6.26 -3.76 0.85
C ILE A 56 -4.88 -3.57 1.50
N ALA A 57 -4.27 -4.60 2.05
CA ALA A 57 -2.94 -4.54 2.66
C ALA A 57 -1.88 -4.05 1.66
N ARG A 58 -1.92 -4.56 0.43
CA ARG A 58 -1.07 -4.09 -0.66
C ARG A 58 -1.28 -2.60 -0.95
N LYS A 59 -2.53 -2.14 -0.97
CA LYS A 59 -2.87 -0.72 -1.17
C LYS A 59 -2.32 0.15 -0.05
N LEU A 60 -2.45 -0.28 1.21
CA LEU A 60 -1.92 0.42 2.38
C LEU A 60 -0.40 0.53 2.29
N ALA A 61 0.31 -0.58 2.02
CA ALA A 61 1.76 -0.60 1.88
C ALA A 61 2.24 0.30 0.73
N LEU A 62 1.58 0.25 -0.43
CA LEU A 62 1.87 1.13 -1.56
C LEU A 62 1.67 2.60 -1.18
N HIS A 63 0.55 2.93 -0.53
CA HIS A 63 0.23 4.29 -0.10
C HIS A 63 1.26 4.82 0.89
N HIS A 64 1.66 4.00 1.87
CA HIS A 64 2.71 4.32 2.83
C HIS A 64 4.07 4.54 2.17
N SER A 65 4.42 3.78 1.13
CA SER A 65 5.73 3.86 0.47
C SER A 65 5.96 5.11 -0.38
N ILE A 66 4.91 5.91 -0.66
CA ILE A 66 5.00 7.08 -1.52
C ILE A 66 5.63 8.26 -0.77
N ASP A 67 6.81 8.70 -1.19
CA ASP A 67 7.56 9.82 -0.58
C ASP A 67 6.72 11.10 -0.46
N ASN A 68 5.84 11.38 -1.42
CA ASN A 68 4.98 12.56 -1.40
C ASN A 68 3.94 12.53 -0.28
N ASN A 69 3.45 11.35 0.08
CA ASN A 69 2.50 11.18 1.18
C ASN A 69 3.18 11.49 2.52
N HIS A 70 4.44 11.07 2.69
CA HIS A 70 5.23 11.42 3.87
C HIS A 70 5.48 12.93 3.98
N LYS A 71 5.81 13.59 2.87
CA LYS A 71 5.99 15.06 2.84
C LYS A 71 4.73 15.81 3.22
N LYS A 72 3.56 15.26 2.90
CA LYS A 72 2.25 15.83 3.22
C LYS A 72 1.70 15.41 4.58
N GLY A 73 2.38 14.51 5.31
CA GLY A 73 1.88 13.95 6.56
C GLY A 73 0.68 13.01 6.39
N THR A 74 0.46 12.49 5.17
CA THR A 74 -0.70 11.63 4.83
C THR A 74 -0.32 10.18 4.55
N ALA A 75 0.91 9.77 4.89
CA ALA A 75 1.40 8.42 4.58
C ALA A 75 0.62 7.32 5.30
N ASN A 76 0.09 7.62 6.49
CA ASN A 76 -0.61 6.67 7.35
C ASN A 76 -2.13 6.90 7.37
N ILE A 77 -2.67 7.68 6.44
CA ILE A 77 -4.11 7.88 6.30
C ILE A 77 -4.55 7.70 4.85
N ILE A 78 -5.65 6.99 4.66
CA ILE A 78 -6.21 6.73 3.34
C ILE A 78 -7.74 6.83 3.40
N SER A 79 -8.38 7.37 2.36
CA SER A 79 -9.84 7.45 2.32
C SER A 79 -10.45 6.06 2.11
N ILE A 80 -11.60 5.82 2.72
CA ILE A 80 -12.38 4.58 2.53
C ILE A 80 -12.68 4.34 1.05
N ALA A 81 -13.03 5.38 0.30
CA ALA A 81 -13.25 5.28 -1.14
C ALA A 81 -12.11 4.58 -1.88
N LYS A 82 -10.84 4.93 -1.55
CA LYS A 82 -9.66 4.31 -2.17
C LYS A 82 -9.41 2.86 -1.74
N LEU A 83 -9.87 2.46 -0.57
CA LEU A 83 -9.82 1.07 -0.13
C LEU A 83 -10.87 0.23 -0.84
N LEU A 84 -12.08 0.76 -1.00
CA LEU A 84 -13.16 0.10 -1.73
C LEU A 84 -12.82 -0.11 -3.22
N GLU A 85 -12.08 0.80 -3.85
CA GLU A 85 -11.61 0.67 -5.24
C GLU A 85 -10.77 -0.60 -5.48
N VAL A 86 -10.08 -1.11 -4.47
CA VAL A 86 -9.17 -2.26 -4.59
C VAL A 86 -9.71 -3.53 -3.95
N ALA A 87 -10.88 -3.48 -3.33
CA ALA A 87 -11.52 -4.61 -2.67
C ALA A 87 -12.42 -5.37 -3.65
N PRO A 88 -12.00 -6.52 -4.21
CA PRO A 88 -12.63 -7.13 -5.37
C PRO A 88 -14.02 -7.70 -5.08
N GLU A 89 -14.29 -8.11 -3.85
CA GLU A 89 -15.56 -8.75 -3.47
C GLU A 89 -16.48 -7.83 -2.63
N ILE A 90 -16.10 -6.57 -2.43
CA ILE A 90 -17.01 -5.60 -1.82
C ILE A 90 -17.84 -4.95 -2.93
N PRO A 91 -19.17 -5.13 -2.93
CA PRO A 91 -20.02 -4.58 -3.96
C PRO A 91 -20.06 -3.05 -3.91
N ASN A 92 -20.28 -2.42 -5.05
CA ASN A 92 -20.59 -0.99 -5.07
C ASN A 92 -22.00 -0.71 -4.53
N ILE A 93 -22.27 0.53 -4.16
CA ILE A 93 -23.53 0.92 -3.52
C ILE A 93 -24.75 0.69 -4.44
N GLU A 94 -24.60 0.88 -5.75
CA GLU A 94 -25.68 0.65 -6.71
C GLU A 94 -26.06 -0.83 -6.76
N ALA A 95 -25.10 -1.73 -6.70
CA ALA A 95 -25.38 -3.17 -6.65
C ALA A 95 -26.11 -3.56 -5.36
N VAL A 96 -25.73 -2.95 -4.23
CA VAL A 96 -26.42 -3.19 -2.95
C VAL A 96 -27.85 -2.66 -2.97
N ARG A 97 -28.06 -1.45 -3.50
CA ARG A 97 -29.40 -0.83 -3.62
C ARG A 97 -30.34 -1.63 -4.53
N ARG A 98 -29.83 -2.19 -5.65
CA ARG A 98 -30.65 -3.01 -6.57
C ARG A 98 -31.28 -4.24 -5.91
N VAL A 99 -30.63 -4.79 -4.91
CA VAL A 99 -31.11 -5.98 -4.20
C VAL A 99 -31.73 -5.66 -2.84
N ASN A 100 -32.03 -4.39 -2.57
CA ASN A 100 -32.49 -3.88 -1.27
C ASN A 100 -31.63 -4.38 -0.09
N GLY A 101 -30.32 -4.50 -0.31
CA GLY A 101 -29.38 -4.99 0.69
C GLY A 101 -28.97 -3.91 1.68
N SER A 102 -28.52 -4.35 2.86
CA SER A 102 -27.91 -3.47 3.86
C SER A 102 -26.50 -3.07 3.42
N TRP A 103 -26.27 -1.79 3.15
CA TRP A 103 -24.95 -1.28 2.81
C TRP A 103 -23.98 -1.43 4.00
N SER A 104 -24.50 -1.26 5.23
CA SER A 104 -23.65 -1.38 6.43
C SER A 104 -23.08 -2.78 6.60
N GLU A 105 -23.81 -3.82 6.23
CA GLU A 105 -23.31 -5.21 6.29
C GLU A 105 -22.42 -5.54 5.09
N ARG A 106 -22.90 -5.20 3.89
CA ARG A 106 -22.25 -5.63 2.65
C ARG A 106 -21.02 -4.83 2.28
N ILE A 107 -20.97 -3.55 2.61
CA ILE A 107 -19.84 -2.67 2.27
C ILE A 107 -19.01 -2.42 3.53
N ARG A 108 -19.57 -1.75 4.55
CA ARG A 108 -18.84 -1.41 5.75
C ARG A 108 -18.32 -2.65 6.47
N GLY A 109 -19.21 -3.58 6.85
CA GLY A 109 -18.82 -4.78 7.58
C GLY A 109 -17.85 -5.68 6.80
N SER A 110 -17.95 -5.71 5.47
CA SER A 110 -16.99 -6.44 4.64
C SER A 110 -15.62 -5.75 4.61
N LEU A 111 -15.57 -4.41 4.61
CA LEU A 111 -14.32 -3.65 4.70
C LEU A 111 -13.67 -3.82 6.09
N GLU A 112 -14.45 -3.66 7.16
CA GLU A 112 -13.98 -3.86 8.54
C GLU A 112 -13.40 -5.28 8.72
N LYS A 113 -14.13 -6.33 8.30
CA LYS A 113 -13.63 -7.71 8.32
C LYS A 113 -12.33 -7.90 7.53
N ALA A 114 -12.16 -7.19 6.43
CA ALA A 114 -10.93 -7.26 5.65
C ALA A 114 -9.76 -6.57 6.35
N LEU A 115 -10.01 -5.45 7.02
CA LEU A 115 -9.02 -4.73 7.82
C LEU A 115 -8.68 -5.52 9.10
N ASP A 116 -9.67 -6.09 9.79
CA ASP A 116 -9.48 -6.93 10.98
C ASP A 116 -8.70 -8.21 10.66
N ALA A 117 -8.88 -8.77 9.45
CA ALA A 117 -8.09 -9.92 9.00
C ALA A 117 -6.60 -9.61 8.83
N LEU A 118 -6.21 -8.33 8.90
CA LEU A 118 -4.81 -7.88 8.89
C LEU A 118 -4.24 -7.69 10.30
N GLU A 119 -4.98 -8.05 11.35
CA GLU A 119 -4.53 -7.96 12.73
C GLU A 119 -3.13 -8.61 12.90
N GLY A 120 -2.25 -7.94 13.65
CA GLY A 120 -0.86 -8.35 13.83
C GLY A 120 0.11 -7.87 12.74
N ILE A 121 -0.41 -7.47 11.56
CA ILE A 121 0.37 -6.88 10.46
C ILE A 121 0.06 -5.39 10.33
N VAL A 122 -1.22 -5.03 10.38
CA VAL A 122 -1.71 -3.66 10.27
C VAL A 122 -2.60 -3.36 11.47
N SER A 123 -2.35 -2.27 12.16
CA SER A 123 -3.32 -1.67 13.07
C SER A 123 -4.08 -0.57 12.33
N TRP A 124 -5.36 -0.41 12.62
CA TRP A 124 -6.18 0.57 11.95
C TRP A 124 -7.24 1.18 12.87
N GLU A 125 -7.65 2.39 12.55
CA GLU A 125 -8.74 3.11 13.21
C GLU A 125 -9.41 4.09 12.23
N TYR A 126 -10.66 4.43 12.47
CA TYR A 126 -11.31 5.50 11.73
C TYR A 126 -10.72 6.86 12.09
N SER A 127 -10.56 7.71 11.09
CA SER A 127 -10.00 9.04 11.26
C SER A 127 -10.63 10.07 10.34
N ASN A 128 -10.37 11.33 10.61
CA ASN A 128 -10.66 12.41 9.68
C ASN A 128 -9.48 12.63 8.69
N SER A 129 -9.63 13.58 7.78
CA SER A 129 -8.60 13.92 6.79
C SER A 129 -7.31 14.49 7.38
N LYS A 130 -7.30 14.86 8.68
CA LYS A 130 -6.14 15.38 9.41
C LYS A 130 -5.41 14.31 10.22
N SER A 131 -5.76 13.03 10.07
CA SER A 131 -5.20 11.90 10.85
C SER A 131 -5.58 11.90 12.33
N GLU A 132 -6.62 12.63 12.71
CA GLU A 132 -7.14 12.60 14.06
C GLU A 132 -8.11 11.42 14.19
N PRO A 133 -7.90 10.50 15.14
CA PRO A 133 -8.83 9.41 15.40
C PRO A 133 -10.22 9.94 15.72
N LEU A 134 -11.24 9.26 15.21
CA LEU A 134 -12.62 9.60 15.54
C LEU A 134 -13.07 8.77 16.75
N THR A 135 -13.64 9.45 17.73
CA THR A 135 -14.31 8.79 18.85
C THR A 135 -15.68 8.24 18.39
N ASP A 136 -16.24 7.28 19.14
CA ASP A 136 -17.55 6.69 18.82
C ASP A 136 -18.65 7.73 18.69
N THR A 137 -18.55 8.85 19.42
CA THR A 137 -19.49 9.97 19.36
C THR A 137 -19.32 10.86 18.12
N GLN A 138 -18.15 10.84 17.49
CA GLN A 138 -17.83 11.61 16.28
C GLN A 138 -17.97 10.76 15.02
N LEU A 139 -18.04 9.44 15.18
CA LEU A 139 -18.12 8.49 14.09
C LEU A 139 -19.56 8.38 13.61
N ASP A 140 -19.90 9.09 12.55
CA ASP A 140 -21.20 8.98 11.89
C ASP A 140 -21.18 7.89 10.82
N LEU A 141 -21.85 6.79 11.13
CA LEU A 141 -22.01 5.62 10.25
C LEU A 141 -23.48 5.43 9.85
N SER A 142 -24.28 6.49 9.91
CA SER A 142 -25.72 6.43 9.64
C SER A 142 -26.04 6.17 8.18
N ASP A 143 -25.23 6.74 7.26
CA ASP A 143 -25.43 6.60 5.83
C ASP A 143 -24.13 6.35 5.06
N TYR A 144 -24.27 5.84 3.83
CA TYR A 144 -23.15 5.51 2.96
C TYR A 144 -22.35 6.74 2.52
N GLU A 145 -23.03 7.86 2.27
CA GLU A 145 -22.39 9.07 1.73
C GLU A 145 -21.46 9.73 2.77
N THR A 146 -21.79 9.60 4.02
CA THR A 146 -20.95 10.00 5.15
C THR A 146 -19.81 9.02 5.37
N PHE A 147 -20.12 7.72 5.36
CA PHE A 147 -19.12 6.66 5.51
C PHE A 147 -17.99 6.75 4.48
N ILE A 148 -18.31 6.94 3.19
CA ILE A 148 -17.30 6.96 2.12
C ILE A 148 -16.34 8.15 2.20
N LYS A 149 -16.69 9.21 2.92
CA LYS A 149 -15.87 10.40 3.16
C LYS A 149 -14.88 10.22 4.32
N LEU A 150 -15.06 9.18 5.13
CA LEU A 150 -14.15 8.87 6.23
C LEU A 150 -12.79 8.41 5.71
N PHE A 151 -11.84 8.43 6.62
CA PHE A 151 -10.49 7.94 6.40
C PHE A 151 -10.18 6.80 7.37
N VAL A 152 -9.25 5.97 6.97
CA VAL A 152 -8.62 4.97 7.82
C VAL A 152 -7.21 5.47 8.11
N LYS A 153 -6.89 5.63 9.39
CA LYS A 153 -5.52 5.79 9.87
C LYS A 153 -4.99 4.40 10.16
N PHE A 154 -3.78 4.12 9.74
CA PHE A 154 -3.19 2.80 9.83
C PHE A 154 -1.70 2.88 10.14
N ASP A 155 -1.18 1.80 10.74
CA ASP A 155 0.23 1.57 10.90
C ASP A 155 0.58 0.15 10.47
N ILE A 156 1.68 0.00 9.73
CA ILE A 156 2.12 -1.31 9.20
C ILE A 156 3.36 -1.73 9.98
N LYS A 157 3.24 -2.84 10.71
CA LYS A 157 4.33 -3.41 11.48
C LYS A 157 5.51 -3.77 10.56
N GLY A 158 6.70 -3.32 10.95
CA GLY A 158 7.91 -3.59 10.17
C GLY A 158 8.04 -2.81 8.86
N ALA A 159 7.12 -1.91 8.55
CA ALA A 159 7.28 -1.05 7.39
C ALA A 159 8.53 -0.15 7.56
N PRO A 160 9.40 -0.07 6.54
CA PRO A 160 10.57 0.79 6.62
C PRO A 160 10.15 2.26 6.70
N ASP A 161 10.75 3.01 7.62
CA ASP A 161 10.52 4.46 7.72
C ASP A 161 11.11 5.17 6.47
N PRO A 162 10.27 5.72 5.59
CA PRO A 162 10.74 6.41 4.40
C PRO A 162 11.56 7.67 4.70
N THR A 163 11.45 8.23 5.92
CA THR A 163 12.23 9.41 6.32
C THR A 163 13.71 9.07 6.48
N GLU A 164 14.06 7.89 6.93
CA GLU A 164 15.44 7.40 6.97
C GLU A 164 16.03 7.24 5.57
N ARG A 165 15.23 6.78 4.63
CA ARG A 165 15.59 6.60 3.23
C ARG A 165 15.88 7.94 2.55
N LEU A 166 15.07 8.98 2.82
CA LEU A 166 15.31 10.33 2.34
C LEU A 166 16.60 10.94 2.91
N LYS A 167 16.89 10.68 4.19
CA LYS A 167 18.15 11.09 4.83
C LYS A 167 19.35 10.39 4.19
N LYS A 168 19.25 9.11 3.87
CA LYS A 168 20.33 8.33 3.22
C LYS A 168 20.62 8.84 1.81
N LYS A 169 19.59 9.06 0.99
CA LYS A 169 19.72 9.65 -0.37
C LYS A 169 20.31 11.06 -0.33
N LYS A 170 19.98 11.86 0.68
CA LYS A 170 20.55 13.21 0.84
C LYS A 170 22.04 13.16 1.19
N LYS A 171 22.45 12.22 2.04
CA LYS A 171 23.88 11.99 2.37
C LYS A 171 24.68 11.52 1.15
N GLU A 172 24.14 10.58 0.36
CA GLU A 172 24.79 10.06 -0.85
C GLU A 172 24.97 11.17 -1.91
N LYS A 173 23.95 12.03 -2.12
CA LYS A 173 24.06 13.17 -3.05
C LYS A 173 25.12 14.18 -2.60
N ILE A 174 25.27 14.42 -1.31
CA ILE A 174 26.28 15.36 -0.78
C ILE A 174 27.70 14.76 -0.95
N ALA A 175 27.85 13.46 -0.79
CA ALA A 175 29.13 12.77 -0.95
C ALA A 175 29.61 12.67 -2.42
N THR A 176 28.68 12.70 -3.40
CA THR A 176 29.00 12.59 -4.83
C THR A 176 29.14 13.96 -5.54
N THR A 177 28.90 15.06 -4.85
CA THR A 177 29.11 16.39 -5.45
C THR A 177 30.62 16.71 -5.42
N PRO A 178 31.33 16.79 -6.57
CA PRO A 178 32.74 17.11 -6.59
C PRO A 178 32.93 18.51 -6.01
N LYS A 179 33.83 18.65 -5.03
CA LYS A 179 34.28 19.96 -4.57
C LYS A 179 34.83 20.70 -5.77
N LYS A 180 34.16 21.78 -6.19
CA LYS A 180 34.74 22.71 -7.15
C LYS A 180 36.10 23.14 -6.59
N ALA A 181 37.16 22.76 -7.29
CA ALA A 181 38.50 23.29 -7.02
C ALA A 181 38.43 24.81 -7.19
N GLN A 182 38.64 25.51 -6.09
CA GLN A 182 38.94 26.93 -6.14
C GLN A 182 40.38 27.04 -6.63
N GLY A 183 40.54 27.46 -7.88
CA GLY A 183 41.77 27.98 -8.46
C GLY A 183 41.72 29.51 -8.48
#